data_fb00e453765534b569bd9ec37c2d3f09
#
_entry.id   fb00e453765534b569bd9ec37c2d3f09
#
_cell.length_a   1.000
_cell.length_b   1.000
_cell.length_c   1.000
_cell.angle_alpha   90.00
_cell.angle_beta   90.00
_cell.angle_gamma   90.00
#
_symmetry.space_group_name_H-M   'P 1'
#
loop_
_entity.id
_entity.type
_entity.pdbx_description
1 polymer ?
#
loop_
_entity_poly.entity_id
_entity_poly.type
_entity_poly.pdbx_seq_one_letter_code
_entity_poly.pdbx_strand_id
1 'polypeptide(L)'
;MKRLISFLILASSLLAPQNARAQVRFDADFEGGSLGTVQLLDSVRFIVAPGDTVTQLSFLVTGKFDPDNPIDTSLAPSANWYYFRMTGVKGKQIHLTQRDNGVARTSCSYDGEHWDHLPLAESDRHRLQKRFTRDTVFIALYNPYTYSYLQERLKTWTARPGVALDTIGFSHEGRPLQLLHITDASVPGQQKIRIWVHGRIHPSESPASFLVDGLVDYLTADTPESRALRQQIDAYILPFANPDGVANGLSRSNALGVNQEINFGRSDDSTVVEVQAIKRMFEQLTADRPLDMMLNSHSQHAESATFWMHRGTSTSPVYLRKQWTFTGLVSCFNPCIQPLDMNFSNMASRYAEGWCWNHAADNTIALTIETPYTCYSFDRDGLWTDDDNLRAFGKRTLQAVAEYFGLSLPGRYVIETPARMKSGWEPFGNETRSFLGADAWEATRKGARVVYQMEDLPAGRYALYRFVPGNSIEPVGSFALKDPATGEWIDPGVHGWVYLDTVEQRNRGHFRYVYKAGEVGDTADALLLVRCESDNN
;
A
#
# COMPACT_ATOMS: atom_id res chain seq x y z
N MET A 1 85.36 30.96 -35.19
CA MET A 1 84.61 31.50 -34.03
C MET A 1 83.36 32.20 -34.56
N LYS A 2 82.25 31.52 -34.55
CA LYS A 2 80.96 32.11 -34.89
C LYS A 2 80.07 31.93 -33.67
N ARG A 3 79.58 33.03 -33.04
CA ARG A 3 78.68 33.05 -31.95
C ARG A 3 77.26 32.94 -32.51
N LEU A 4 76.51 31.90 -32.13
CA LEU A 4 75.07 31.79 -32.32
C LEU A 4 74.41 32.55 -31.19
N ILE A 5 73.57 33.51 -31.54
CA ILE A 5 72.61 34.22 -30.63
C ILE A 5 71.29 33.49 -30.76
N SER A 6 70.85 32.81 -29.68
CA SER A 6 69.51 32.20 -29.57
C SER A 6 68.56 33.23 -29.07
N PHE A 7 67.56 33.54 -29.89
CA PHE A 7 66.40 34.31 -29.46
C PHE A 7 65.39 33.41 -28.71
N LEU A 8 65.23 33.70 -27.43
CA LEU A 8 64.12 33.09 -26.62
C LEU A 8 62.85 33.90 -26.87
N ILE A 9 61.89 33.30 -27.58
CA ILE A 9 60.54 33.84 -27.69
C ILE A 9 59.76 33.37 -26.47
N LEU A 10 59.47 34.29 -25.53
CA LEU A 10 58.59 34.07 -24.40
C LEU A 10 57.16 34.15 -24.92
N ALA A 11 56.52 33.02 -25.17
CA ALA A 11 55.09 32.98 -25.42
C ALA A 11 54.35 33.09 -24.07
N SER A 12 53.93 34.30 -23.71
CA SER A 12 52.98 34.52 -22.61
C SER A 12 51.61 33.99 -23.04
N SER A 13 51.29 32.77 -22.72
CA SER A 13 49.93 32.27 -22.77
C SER A 13 49.08 32.97 -21.70
N LEU A 14 48.34 33.98 -22.11
CA LEU A 14 47.22 34.51 -21.35
C LEU A 14 46.18 33.39 -21.17
N LEU A 15 46.28 32.67 -20.06
CA LEU A 15 45.22 31.85 -19.53
C LEU A 15 44.09 32.80 -19.14
N ALA A 16 43.13 32.99 -20.05
CA ALA A 16 41.82 33.55 -19.69
C ALA A 16 41.26 32.68 -18.56
N PRO A 17 40.70 33.28 -17.48
CA PRO A 17 40.02 32.49 -16.47
C PRO A 17 38.90 31.75 -17.16
N GLN A 18 39.01 30.42 -17.26
CA GLN A 18 37.88 29.58 -17.57
C GLN A 18 36.89 29.85 -16.44
N ASN A 19 35.85 30.64 -16.70
CA ASN A 19 34.68 30.69 -15.88
C ASN A 19 34.26 29.26 -15.63
N ALA A 20 34.50 28.76 -14.43
CA ALA A 20 34.00 27.49 -13.98
C ALA A 20 32.44 27.58 -14.02
N ARG A 21 31.86 27.33 -15.22
CA ARG A 21 30.45 27.17 -15.37
C ARG A 21 30.09 26.02 -14.45
N ALA A 22 29.29 26.30 -13.42
CA ALA A 22 28.84 25.31 -12.49
C ALA A 22 28.23 24.15 -13.31
N GLN A 23 28.98 23.07 -13.39
CA GLN A 23 28.58 21.87 -14.07
C GLN A 23 27.49 21.21 -13.21
N VAL A 24 26.39 20.76 -13.81
CA VAL A 24 25.39 19.96 -13.09
C VAL A 24 26.07 18.68 -12.64
N ARG A 25 25.95 18.39 -11.35
CA ARG A 25 26.50 17.17 -10.74
C ARG A 25 25.35 16.34 -10.23
N PHE A 26 25.49 15.03 -10.36
CA PHE A 26 24.55 14.03 -9.85
C PHE A 26 25.24 13.25 -8.74
N ASP A 27 24.49 12.94 -7.69
CA ASP A 27 24.97 12.23 -6.52
C ASP A 27 23.83 11.37 -5.94
N ALA A 28 24.15 10.15 -5.56
CA ALA A 28 23.27 9.20 -4.89
C ALA A 28 23.99 8.45 -3.75
N ASP A 29 25.14 8.99 -3.29
CA ASP A 29 25.92 8.43 -2.17
C ASP A 29 25.34 8.93 -0.83
N PHE A 30 24.14 8.48 -0.54
CA PHE A 30 23.42 8.72 0.71
C PHE A 30 22.36 7.61 0.92
N GLU A 31 21.79 7.55 2.12
CA GLU A 31 20.81 6.52 2.49
C GLU A 31 19.63 6.44 1.51
N GLY A 32 19.36 5.25 0.99
CA GLY A 32 18.30 5.01 0.01
C GLY A 32 18.60 5.55 -1.38
N GLY A 33 19.76 6.19 -1.60
CA GLY A 33 20.17 6.75 -2.87
C GLY A 33 20.36 5.67 -3.93
N SER A 34 19.87 5.96 -5.15
CA SER A 34 19.92 5.03 -6.29
C SER A 34 19.99 5.80 -7.59
N LEU A 35 21.09 5.61 -8.30
CA LEU A 35 21.35 6.16 -9.61
C LEU A 35 22.34 5.26 -10.34
N GLY A 36 22.03 4.88 -11.56
CA GLY A 36 22.91 4.14 -12.43
C GLY A 36 23.80 5.08 -13.25
N THR A 37 23.68 5.03 -14.57
CA THR A 37 24.49 5.87 -15.46
C THR A 37 23.81 7.22 -15.72
N VAL A 38 24.63 8.26 -15.88
CA VAL A 38 24.20 9.59 -16.31
C VAL A 38 24.98 9.97 -17.55
N GLN A 39 24.27 10.27 -18.64
CA GLN A 39 24.87 10.69 -19.90
C GLN A 39 24.30 12.04 -20.31
N LEU A 40 25.14 13.05 -20.51
CA LEU A 40 24.74 14.31 -21.13
C LEU A 40 24.48 14.05 -22.62
N LEU A 41 23.26 14.29 -23.07
CA LEU A 41 22.84 14.13 -24.46
C LEU A 41 22.98 15.43 -25.24
N ASP A 42 22.62 16.56 -24.62
CA ASP A 42 22.58 17.85 -25.31
C ASP A 42 22.73 19.03 -24.35
N SER A 43 23.23 20.18 -24.87
CA SER A 43 23.35 21.43 -24.15
C SER A 43 23.04 22.59 -25.09
N VAL A 44 21.88 23.20 -24.93
CA VAL A 44 21.38 24.28 -25.79
C VAL A 44 21.20 25.55 -24.96
N ARG A 45 21.47 26.71 -25.60
CA ARG A 45 21.14 28.03 -25.04
C ARG A 45 20.06 28.67 -25.88
N PHE A 46 19.05 29.24 -25.24
CA PHE A 46 17.98 29.95 -25.92
C PHE A 46 17.54 31.19 -25.11
N ILE A 47 17.05 32.17 -25.82
CA ILE A 47 16.53 33.41 -25.24
C ILE A 47 15.04 33.20 -24.96
N VAL A 48 14.62 33.31 -23.71
CA VAL A 48 13.21 33.20 -23.29
C VAL A 48 12.53 34.57 -23.25
N ALA A 49 13.30 35.62 -23.01
CA ALA A 49 12.88 37.03 -23.06
C ALA A 49 14.09 37.92 -23.34
N PRO A 50 13.91 39.20 -23.76
CA PRO A 50 15.01 40.14 -23.91
C PRO A 50 15.84 40.21 -22.61
N GLY A 51 17.12 39.80 -22.69
CA GLY A 51 18.04 39.77 -21.56
C GLY A 51 17.99 38.51 -20.68
N ASP A 52 17.04 37.58 -20.89
CA ASP A 52 16.98 36.29 -20.17
C ASP A 52 17.37 35.13 -21.09
N THR A 53 18.56 34.59 -20.86
CA THR A 53 19.09 33.43 -21.59
C THR A 53 19.09 32.22 -20.67
N VAL A 54 18.41 31.16 -21.09
CA VAL A 54 18.35 29.88 -20.35
C VAL A 54 19.26 28.86 -21.01
N THR A 55 20.02 28.14 -20.19
CA THR A 55 20.73 26.94 -20.62
C THR A 55 19.87 25.72 -20.34
N GLN A 56 19.53 24.99 -21.39
CA GLN A 56 18.90 23.66 -21.31
C GLN A 56 19.96 22.59 -21.35
N LEU A 57 19.86 21.65 -20.45
CA LEU A 57 20.71 20.45 -20.40
C LEU A 57 19.82 19.22 -20.42
N SER A 58 20.11 18.34 -21.37
CA SER A 58 19.37 17.08 -21.54
C SER A 58 20.24 15.91 -21.14
N PHE A 59 19.76 15.07 -20.24
CA PHE A 59 20.47 13.90 -19.74
C PHE A 59 19.64 12.64 -19.96
N LEU A 60 20.33 11.53 -20.25
CA LEU A 60 19.81 10.18 -20.08
C LEU A 60 20.25 9.66 -18.71
N VAL A 61 19.31 9.19 -17.91
CA VAL A 61 19.58 8.58 -16.60
C VAL A 61 19.03 7.15 -16.58
N THR A 62 19.73 6.27 -15.90
CA THR A 62 19.26 4.89 -15.65
C THR A 62 19.19 4.61 -14.16
N GLY A 63 18.34 3.68 -13.74
CA GLY A 63 18.34 3.17 -12.37
C GLY A 63 19.64 2.40 -12.06
N LYS A 64 19.97 2.29 -10.78
CA LYS A 64 20.99 1.36 -10.27
C LYS A 64 20.39 -0.04 -10.27
N PHE A 65 21.09 -1.00 -10.86
CA PHE A 65 20.68 -2.40 -10.80
C PHE A 65 20.94 -2.99 -9.41
N ASP A 66 20.02 -3.83 -8.98
CA ASP A 66 20.24 -4.70 -7.83
C ASP A 66 21.45 -5.62 -8.05
N PRO A 67 22.06 -6.20 -7.02
CA PRO A 67 23.06 -7.25 -7.18
C PRO A 67 22.49 -8.48 -7.90
N ASP A 68 23.37 -9.25 -8.55
CA ASP A 68 23.01 -10.54 -9.15
C ASP A 68 22.48 -11.52 -8.09
N ASN A 69 21.44 -12.27 -8.43
CA ASN A 69 20.85 -13.25 -7.52
C ASN A 69 21.72 -14.52 -7.47
N PRO A 70 22.36 -14.84 -6.32
CA PRO A 70 23.27 -15.98 -6.21
C PRO A 70 22.56 -17.34 -6.11
N ILE A 71 21.26 -17.36 -5.77
CA ILE A 71 20.48 -18.59 -5.58
C ILE A 71 19.55 -18.89 -6.74
N ASP A 72 19.34 -17.92 -7.63
CA ASP A 72 18.58 -18.09 -8.87
C ASP A 72 19.08 -17.13 -9.94
N THR A 73 20.07 -17.58 -10.69
CA THR A 73 20.72 -16.80 -11.76
C THR A 73 19.84 -16.56 -13.00
N SER A 74 18.65 -17.18 -13.06
CA SER A 74 17.66 -16.90 -14.12
C SER A 74 16.90 -15.58 -13.91
N LEU A 75 16.94 -15.05 -12.70
CA LEU A 75 16.30 -13.78 -12.34
C LEU A 75 17.26 -12.62 -12.62
N ALA A 76 16.91 -11.79 -13.58
CA ALA A 76 17.69 -10.58 -13.87
C ALA A 76 17.60 -9.56 -12.73
N PRO A 77 18.70 -8.84 -12.42
CA PRO A 77 18.65 -7.72 -11.48
C PRO A 77 17.63 -6.66 -11.87
N SER A 78 16.94 -6.09 -10.88
CA SER A 78 15.95 -5.04 -11.08
C SER A 78 16.59 -3.66 -10.94
N ALA A 79 16.00 -2.64 -11.59
CA ALA A 79 16.48 -1.24 -11.53
C ALA A 79 15.28 -0.27 -11.47
N ASN A 80 14.25 -0.60 -10.69
CA ASN A 80 13.00 0.16 -10.63
C ASN A 80 13.08 1.41 -9.76
N TRP A 81 13.98 1.46 -8.78
CA TRP A 81 14.13 2.58 -7.87
C TRP A 81 15.15 3.59 -8.39
N TYR A 82 14.83 4.87 -8.31
CA TYR A 82 15.79 5.96 -8.39
C TYR A 82 15.53 7.00 -7.30
N TYR A 83 16.59 7.48 -6.69
CA TYR A 83 16.60 8.56 -5.73
C TYR A 83 17.99 9.21 -5.75
N PHE A 84 18.09 10.43 -6.24
CA PHE A 84 19.36 11.10 -6.42
C PHE A 84 19.24 12.61 -6.23
N ARG A 85 20.37 13.24 -6.00
CA ARG A 85 20.52 14.68 -5.86
C ARG A 85 21.21 15.25 -7.09
N MET A 86 20.71 16.40 -7.56
CA MET A 86 21.40 17.24 -8.55
C MET A 86 21.83 18.55 -7.90
N THR A 87 23.03 19.05 -8.24
CA THR A 87 23.53 20.36 -7.85
C THR A 87 23.99 21.14 -9.09
N GLY A 88 24.05 22.48 -8.97
CA GLY A 88 24.38 23.35 -10.10
C GLY A 88 23.23 23.56 -11.07
N VAL A 89 21.96 23.32 -10.65
CA VAL A 89 20.79 23.37 -11.54
C VAL A 89 20.04 24.72 -11.54
N LYS A 90 20.36 25.65 -10.62
CA LYS A 90 19.66 26.92 -10.51
C LYS A 90 19.60 27.69 -11.84
N GLY A 91 18.38 28.04 -12.24
CA GLY A 91 18.12 28.81 -13.46
C GLY A 91 18.26 28.03 -14.77
N LYS A 92 18.68 26.76 -14.70
CA LYS A 92 18.80 25.88 -15.88
C LYS A 92 17.49 25.14 -16.12
N GLN A 93 17.19 24.91 -17.41
CA GLN A 93 16.16 23.98 -17.83
C GLN A 93 16.79 22.59 -17.87
N ILE A 94 16.34 21.68 -17.02
CA ILE A 94 16.83 20.30 -17.00
C ILE A 94 15.81 19.40 -17.68
N HIS A 95 16.27 18.59 -18.62
CA HIS A 95 15.52 17.50 -19.21
C HIS A 95 16.19 16.19 -18.80
N LEU A 96 15.46 15.33 -18.12
CA LEU A 96 15.89 13.97 -17.82
C LEU A 96 15.05 13.01 -18.64
N THR A 97 15.70 12.17 -19.42
CA THR A 97 15.07 11.00 -20.04
C THR A 97 15.37 9.82 -19.16
N GLN A 98 14.31 9.18 -18.63
CA GLN A 98 14.40 7.99 -17.80
C GLN A 98 14.14 6.76 -18.67
N ARG A 99 15.02 5.78 -18.61
CA ARG A 99 14.82 4.52 -19.30
C ARG A 99 14.07 3.57 -18.38
N ASP A 100 12.97 3.05 -18.85
CA ASP A 100 12.29 1.83 -18.42
C ASP A 100 11.40 1.87 -17.15
N ASN A 101 11.55 2.79 -16.19
CA ASN A 101 10.81 2.71 -14.91
C ASN A 101 10.34 4.05 -14.33
N GLY A 102 10.02 5.01 -15.16
CA GLY A 102 9.49 6.28 -14.69
C GLY A 102 8.02 6.20 -14.27
N VAL A 103 7.62 7.16 -13.45
CA VAL A 103 6.23 7.40 -13.05
C VAL A 103 5.74 8.72 -13.65
N ALA A 104 4.44 8.86 -13.81
CA ALA A 104 3.88 10.05 -14.44
C ALA A 104 4.10 11.32 -13.61
N ARG A 105 4.29 11.19 -12.28
CA ARG A 105 4.47 12.31 -11.36
C ARG A 105 5.66 12.04 -10.42
N THR A 106 6.87 12.18 -10.94
CA THR A 106 8.12 12.06 -10.20
C THR A 106 8.12 12.98 -8.96
N SER A 107 8.61 12.49 -7.84
CA SER A 107 8.78 13.29 -6.62
C SER A 107 10.02 14.18 -6.70
N CYS A 108 9.87 15.40 -6.20
CA CYS A 108 10.91 16.43 -6.20
C CYS A 108 10.98 17.12 -4.82
N SER A 109 12.19 17.33 -4.32
CA SER A 109 12.43 18.07 -3.07
C SER A 109 13.63 19.00 -3.21
N TYR A 110 13.65 20.13 -2.49
CA TYR A 110 14.79 21.03 -2.42
C TYR A 110 15.63 20.87 -1.13
N ASP A 111 15.14 20.10 -0.17
CA ASP A 111 15.81 19.89 1.13
C ASP A 111 15.99 18.39 1.47
N GLY A 112 15.30 17.48 0.75
CA GLY A 112 15.28 16.06 1.01
C GLY A 112 14.28 15.62 2.08
N GLU A 113 13.54 16.57 2.66
CA GLU A 113 12.57 16.34 3.74
C GLU A 113 11.12 16.60 3.28
N HIS A 114 10.91 17.70 2.57
CA HIS A 114 9.59 18.10 2.05
C HIS A 114 9.52 17.76 0.56
N TRP A 115 8.55 16.95 0.20
CA TRP A 115 8.41 16.38 -1.13
C TRP A 115 7.12 16.83 -1.81
N ASP A 116 7.24 17.20 -3.08
CA ASP A 116 6.14 17.53 -3.97
C ASP A 116 6.18 16.59 -5.18
N HIS A 117 5.02 16.19 -5.68
CA HIS A 117 4.92 15.50 -6.96
C HIS A 117 4.88 16.50 -8.11
N LEU A 118 5.76 16.32 -9.09
CA LEU A 118 5.78 17.18 -10.29
C LEU A 118 4.47 17.03 -11.08
N PRO A 119 3.93 18.13 -11.64
CA PRO A 119 2.73 18.07 -12.47
C PRO A 119 3.02 17.32 -13.79
N LEU A 120 1.98 16.78 -14.44
CA LEU A 120 2.09 16.05 -15.71
C LEU A 120 2.75 16.86 -16.84
N ALA A 121 2.66 18.20 -16.81
CA ALA A 121 3.35 19.06 -17.74
C ALA A 121 4.88 19.04 -17.59
N GLU A 122 5.39 18.71 -16.39
CA GLU A 122 6.81 18.68 -16.08
C GLU A 122 7.37 17.26 -15.96
N SER A 123 6.53 16.24 -15.72
CA SER A 123 6.95 14.85 -15.55
C SER A 123 5.96 13.86 -16.12
N ASP A 124 6.43 12.96 -16.98
CA ASP A 124 5.71 11.78 -17.45
C ASP A 124 6.56 10.51 -17.20
N ARG A 125 6.08 9.34 -17.63
CA ARG A 125 6.76 8.05 -17.40
C ARG A 125 8.19 7.96 -17.97
N HIS A 126 8.54 8.82 -18.93
CA HIS A 126 9.81 8.74 -19.66
C HIS A 126 10.65 10.00 -19.50
N ARG A 127 10.04 11.08 -19.04
CA ARG A 127 10.65 12.39 -19.11
C ARG A 127 10.30 13.25 -17.89
N LEU A 128 11.34 13.93 -17.38
CA LEU A 128 11.19 15.07 -16.50
C LEU A 128 11.75 16.30 -17.20
N GLN A 129 11.02 17.43 -17.17
CA GLN A 129 11.50 18.71 -17.69
C GLN A 129 11.09 19.84 -16.75
N LYS A 130 12.10 20.54 -16.20
CA LYS A 130 11.85 21.61 -15.24
C LYS A 130 12.95 22.67 -15.24
N ARG A 131 12.57 23.93 -15.09
CA ARG A 131 13.51 25.01 -14.77
C ARG A 131 13.58 25.15 -13.25
N PHE A 132 14.71 24.77 -12.66
CA PHE A 132 14.89 24.79 -11.22
C PHE A 132 15.24 26.18 -10.69
N THR A 133 14.63 26.55 -9.56
CA THR A 133 14.83 27.86 -8.91
C THR A 133 15.90 27.83 -7.83
N ARG A 134 16.24 26.66 -7.29
CA ARG A 134 17.31 26.44 -6.31
C ARG A 134 18.46 25.66 -6.95
N ASP A 135 19.63 25.71 -6.34
CA ASP A 135 20.84 25.08 -6.90
C ASP A 135 20.89 23.57 -6.65
N THR A 136 20.33 23.13 -5.53
CA THR A 136 20.22 21.73 -5.15
C THR A 136 18.77 21.26 -5.27
N VAL A 137 18.59 20.06 -5.81
CA VAL A 137 17.28 19.38 -5.90
C VAL A 137 17.47 17.87 -5.77
N PHE A 138 16.55 17.23 -5.08
CA PHE A 138 16.41 15.79 -4.99
C PHE A 138 15.27 15.34 -5.91
N ILE A 139 15.48 14.22 -6.58
CA ILE A 139 14.51 13.59 -7.48
C ILE A 139 14.37 12.13 -7.05
N ALA A 140 13.15 11.66 -6.90
CA ALA A 140 12.86 10.27 -6.55
C ALA A 140 11.64 9.73 -7.31
N LEU A 141 11.57 8.42 -7.45
CA LEU A 141 10.42 7.72 -8.04
C LEU A 141 9.12 8.09 -7.35
N TYR A 142 9.12 8.01 -6.04
CA TYR A 142 8.07 8.43 -5.11
C TYR A 142 8.75 9.02 -3.85
N ASN A 143 8.00 9.66 -2.96
CA ASN A 143 8.52 10.20 -1.71
C ASN A 143 9.30 9.11 -0.95
N PRO A 144 10.61 9.31 -0.70
CA PRO A 144 11.42 8.31 -0.03
C PRO A 144 10.94 8.07 1.40
N TYR A 145 10.72 6.81 1.74
CA TYR A 145 10.53 6.36 3.11
C TYR A 145 11.78 5.59 3.51
N THR A 146 12.77 6.28 4.07
CA THR A 146 14.11 5.75 4.34
C THR A 146 14.16 4.92 5.62
N TYR A 147 15.28 4.21 5.86
CA TYR A 147 15.48 3.47 7.10
C TYR A 147 15.53 4.42 8.31
N SER A 148 16.22 5.56 8.18
CA SER A 148 16.27 6.60 9.23
C SER A 148 14.90 7.20 9.51
N TYR A 149 14.08 7.44 8.48
CA TYR A 149 12.70 7.92 8.68
C TYR A 149 11.87 6.89 9.46
N LEU A 150 11.99 5.59 9.16
CA LEU A 150 11.33 4.56 9.96
C LEU A 150 11.79 4.59 11.43
N GLN A 151 13.09 4.82 11.72
CA GLN A 151 13.56 4.89 13.11
C GLN A 151 12.88 6.02 13.89
N GLU A 152 12.63 7.17 13.27
CA GLU A 152 11.88 8.27 13.90
C GLU A 152 10.40 7.92 14.10
N ARG A 153 9.79 7.23 13.14
CA ARG A 153 8.42 6.72 13.30
C ARG A 153 8.32 5.71 14.45
N LEU A 154 9.24 4.77 14.54
CA LEU A 154 9.30 3.79 15.62
C LEU A 154 9.41 4.44 17.00
N LYS A 155 10.27 5.46 17.16
CA LYS A 155 10.34 6.26 18.40
C LYS A 155 8.98 6.88 18.77
N THR A 156 8.28 7.42 17.78
CA THR A 156 6.96 8.02 17.98
C THR A 156 5.93 6.98 18.39
N TRP A 157 5.89 5.82 17.71
CA TRP A 157 4.91 4.78 17.98
C TRP A 157 5.14 4.07 19.31
N THR A 158 6.40 3.76 19.63
CA THR A 158 6.75 3.06 20.89
C THR A 158 6.52 3.91 22.14
N ALA A 159 6.41 5.23 22.00
CA ALA A 159 5.99 6.11 23.08
C ALA A 159 4.47 6.04 23.39
N ARG A 160 3.68 5.39 22.52
CA ARG A 160 2.22 5.30 22.66
C ARG A 160 1.83 4.04 23.48
N PRO A 161 0.71 4.09 24.24
CA PRO A 161 0.25 2.95 25.01
C PRO A 161 -0.07 1.73 24.16
N GLY A 162 0.28 0.54 24.66
CA GLY A 162 -0.03 -0.74 24.01
C GLY A 162 0.87 -1.07 22.82
N VAL A 163 2.01 -0.40 22.68
CA VAL A 163 2.99 -0.67 21.63
C VAL A 163 4.27 -1.21 22.25
N ALA A 164 4.67 -2.41 21.86
CA ALA A 164 5.99 -2.98 22.12
C ALA A 164 6.77 -3.08 20.80
N LEU A 165 8.10 -3.00 20.89
CA LEU A 165 9.01 -3.17 19.77
C LEU A 165 9.94 -4.33 20.05
N ASP A 166 9.89 -5.35 19.20
CA ASP A 166 10.73 -6.53 19.26
C ASP A 166 11.69 -6.59 18.05
N THR A 167 12.79 -7.30 18.22
CA THR A 167 13.70 -7.63 17.12
C THR A 167 13.60 -9.12 16.83
N ILE A 168 12.98 -9.51 15.73
CA ILE A 168 12.75 -10.92 15.36
C ILE A 168 13.95 -11.58 14.67
N GLY A 169 14.94 -10.78 14.30
CA GLY A 169 16.17 -11.22 13.65
C GLY A 169 16.96 -10.02 13.13
N PHE A 170 17.99 -10.32 12.37
CA PHE A 170 18.83 -9.30 11.73
C PHE A 170 18.95 -9.60 10.24
N SER A 171 19.02 -8.55 9.44
CA SER A 171 19.30 -8.64 8.01
C SER A 171 20.74 -9.08 7.76
N HIS A 172 21.09 -9.32 6.51
CA HIS A 172 22.43 -9.72 6.11
C HIS A 172 23.52 -8.71 6.56
N GLU A 173 23.23 -7.41 6.48
CA GLU A 173 24.13 -6.33 6.93
C GLU A 173 23.97 -5.98 8.43
N GLY A 174 23.20 -6.76 9.17
CA GLY A 174 23.06 -6.62 10.63
C GLY A 174 22.04 -5.57 11.09
N ARG A 175 21.16 -5.08 10.21
CA ARG A 175 20.04 -4.22 10.63
C ARG A 175 18.95 -5.05 11.28
N PRO A 176 18.37 -4.60 12.41
CA PRO A 176 17.31 -5.34 13.08
C PRO A 176 16.04 -5.40 12.23
N LEU A 177 15.41 -6.56 12.20
CA LEU A 177 14.05 -6.75 11.71
C LEU A 177 13.10 -6.38 12.86
N GLN A 178 12.57 -5.15 12.83
CA GLN A 178 11.86 -4.51 13.92
C GLN A 178 10.37 -4.76 13.81
N LEU A 179 9.83 -5.55 14.73
CA LEU A 179 8.43 -5.95 14.80
C LEU A 179 7.70 -5.11 15.87
N LEU A 180 6.68 -4.39 15.47
CA LEU A 180 5.74 -3.76 16.39
C LEU A 180 4.69 -4.80 16.83
N HIS A 181 4.54 -4.99 18.14
CA HIS A 181 3.44 -5.71 18.73
C HIS A 181 2.49 -4.70 19.38
N ILE A 182 1.28 -4.57 18.84
CA ILE A 182 0.32 -3.53 19.22
C ILE A 182 -0.94 -4.18 19.74
N THR A 183 -1.20 -4.04 21.05
CA THR A 183 -2.33 -4.68 21.72
C THR A 183 -2.56 -4.05 23.09
N ASP A 184 -3.73 -4.28 23.69
CA ASP A 184 -3.98 -4.00 25.12
C ASP A 184 -3.70 -5.28 25.93
N ALA A 185 -2.58 -5.33 26.62
CA ALA A 185 -2.15 -6.50 27.39
C ALA A 185 -3.08 -6.86 28.57
N SER A 186 -4.04 -6.00 28.94
CA SER A 186 -5.03 -6.31 29.97
C SER A 186 -6.08 -7.33 29.52
N VAL A 187 -6.23 -7.55 28.20
CA VAL A 187 -7.13 -8.54 27.61
C VAL A 187 -6.31 -9.74 27.12
N PRO A 188 -6.68 -10.99 27.48
CA PRO A 188 -5.97 -12.18 27.00
C PRO A 188 -5.94 -12.31 25.46
N GLY A 189 -4.78 -12.65 24.91
CA GLY A 189 -4.57 -12.77 23.45
C GLY A 189 -5.46 -13.82 22.76
N GLN A 190 -5.86 -14.88 23.48
CA GLN A 190 -6.78 -15.91 22.99
C GLN A 190 -8.19 -15.38 22.65
N GLN A 191 -8.55 -14.22 23.19
CA GLN A 191 -9.85 -13.57 22.95
C GLN A 191 -9.78 -12.53 21.83
N LYS A 192 -8.62 -12.35 21.21
CA LYS A 192 -8.37 -11.31 20.19
C LYS A 192 -8.19 -11.91 18.82
N ILE A 193 -8.48 -11.12 17.82
CA ILE A 193 -8.10 -11.40 16.44
C ILE A 193 -6.60 -11.17 16.29
N ARG A 194 -5.89 -12.19 15.80
CA ARG A 194 -4.44 -12.12 15.59
C ARG A 194 -4.13 -11.79 14.14
N ILE A 195 -3.53 -10.63 13.92
CA ILE A 195 -3.18 -10.17 12.58
C ILE A 195 -1.67 -9.96 12.43
N TRP A 196 -1.17 -10.27 11.23
CA TRP A 196 0.17 -9.94 10.80
C TRP A 196 0.13 -8.99 9.62
N VAL A 197 0.97 -7.95 9.64
CA VAL A 197 1.18 -7.04 8.50
C VAL A 197 2.67 -6.90 8.27
N HIS A 198 3.14 -7.02 7.04
CA HIS A 198 4.50 -6.63 6.70
C HIS A 198 4.53 -5.81 5.41
N GLY A 199 5.58 -5.01 5.26
CA GLY A 199 5.81 -4.21 4.09
C GLY A 199 7.29 -4.13 3.72
N ARG A 200 7.58 -3.51 2.58
CA ARG A 200 8.93 -3.27 2.11
C ARG A 200 9.79 -4.53 2.00
N ILE A 201 9.17 -5.64 1.63
CA ILE A 201 9.91 -6.83 1.17
C ILE A 201 10.63 -6.53 -0.14
N HIS A 202 10.00 -5.72 -1.02
CA HIS A 202 10.66 -5.03 -2.12
C HIS A 202 11.02 -3.59 -1.68
N PRO A 203 12.31 -3.24 -1.69
CA PRO A 203 12.77 -1.99 -1.08
C PRO A 203 12.29 -0.71 -1.76
N SER A 204 12.02 -0.73 -3.07
CA SER A 204 11.57 0.45 -3.83
C SER A 204 10.13 0.89 -3.53
N GLU A 205 9.34 0.03 -2.93
CA GLU A 205 7.89 0.20 -2.81
C GLU A 205 7.51 1.12 -1.64
N SER A 206 8.03 2.37 -1.65
CA SER A 206 7.82 3.35 -0.59
C SER A 206 6.35 3.74 -0.34
N PRO A 207 5.42 3.77 -1.34
CA PRO A 207 4.00 4.04 -1.05
C PRO A 207 3.39 3.05 -0.05
N ALA A 208 3.78 1.77 -0.09
CA ALA A 208 3.34 0.76 0.87
C ALA A 208 3.67 1.12 2.32
N SER A 209 4.78 1.82 2.58
CA SER A 209 5.13 2.26 3.94
C SER A 209 4.17 3.30 4.49
N PHE A 210 3.67 4.23 3.67
CA PHE A 210 2.69 5.23 4.10
C PHE A 210 1.33 4.60 4.38
N LEU A 211 0.95 3.52 3.67
CA LEU A 211 -0.22 2.72 4.02
C LEU A 211 -0.04 2.07 5.39
N VAL A 212 1.10 1.43 5.64
CA VAL A 212 1.41 0.83 6.95
C VAL A 212 1.45 1.89 8.05
N ASP A 213 2.01 3.09 7.79
CA ASP A 213 1.96 4.24 8.70
C ASP A 213 0.54 4.55 9.15
N GLY A 214 -0.39 4.68 8.19
CA GLY A 214 -1.77 5.00 8.48
C GLY A 214 -2.48 3.94 9.31
N LEU A 215 -2.17 2.67 9.07
CA LEU A 215 -2.67 1.54 9.86
C LEU A 215 -2.15 1.61 11.30
N VAL A 216 -0.82 1.80 11.49
CA VAL A 216 -0.20 1.90 12.82
C VAL A 216 -0.68 3.16 13.54
N ASP A 217 -0.73 4.31 12.88
CA ASP A 217 -1.19 5.55 13.48
C ASP A 217 -2.63 5.44 13.98
N TYR A 218 -3.53 4.84 13.19
CA TYR A 218 -4.91 4.64 13.61
C TYR A 218 -5.01 3.66 14.78
N LEU A 219 -4.27 2.54 14.75
CA LEU A 219 -4.30 1.54 15.83
C LEU A 219 -3.74 2.09 17.15
N THR A 220 -2.74 2.98 17.07
CA THR A 220 -2.03 3.51 18.25
C THR A 220 -2.52 4.88 18.73
N ALA A 221 -3.46 5.51 18.03
CA ALA A 221 -4.02 6.79 18.44
C ALA A 221 -4.70 6.72 19.82
N ASP A 222 -4.77 7.86 20.50
CA ASP A 222 -5.49 7.96 21.78
C ASP A 222 -6.96 8.34 21.54
N THR A 223 -7.67 7.50 20.78
CA THR A 223 -9.10 7.64 20.53
C THR A 223 -9.88 6.47 21.16
N PRO A 224 -11.19 6.63 21.43
CA PRO A 224 -12.02 5.52 21.90
C PRO A 224 -12.01 4.32 20.94
N GLU A 225 -12.04 4.56 19.63
CA GLU A 225 -11.97 3.51 18.60
C GLU A 225 -10.64 2.74 18.68
N SER A 226 -9.52 3.46 18.71
CA SER A 226 -8.18 2.84 18.75
C SER A 226 -7.96 2.03 20.03
N ARG A 227 -8.47 2.51 21.17
CA ARG A 227 -8.46 1.74 22.42
C ARG A 227 -9.30 0.47 22.32
N ALA A 228 -10.51 0.56 21.74
CA ALA A 228 -11.37 -0.60 21.54
C ALA A 228 -10.74 -1.62 20.56
N LEU A 229 -10.05 -1.15 19.51
CA LEU A 229 -9.32 -2.03 18.60
C LEU A 229 -8.22 -2.79 19.33
N ARG A 230 -7.36 -2.14 20.12
CA ARG A 230 -6.28 -2.81 20.87
C ARG A 230 -6.78 -3.82 21.89
N GLN A 231 -8.01 -3.66 22.40
CA GLN A 231 -8.65 -4.65 23.27
C GLN A 231 -9.12 -5.90 22.50
N GLN A 232 -9.32 -5.81 21.19
CA GLN A 232 -9.88 -6.87 20.36
C GLN A 232 -8.91 -7.42 19.32
N ILE A 233 -7.80 -6.71 19.06
CA ILE A 233 -6.79 -7.10 18.06
C ILE A 233 -5.43 -7.31 18.77
N ASP A 234 -4.75 -8.35 18.33
CA ASP A 234 -3.37 -8.69 18.65
C ASP A 234 -2.57 -8.52 17.36
N ALA A 235 -2.01 -7.31 17.14
CA ALA A 235 -1.41 -6.93 15.86
C ALA A 235 0.11 -7.02 15.89
N TYR A 236 0.68 -7.74 14.93
CA TYR A 236 2.11 -7.90 14.68
C TYR A 236 2.44 -7.23 13.35
N ILE A 237 3.22 -6.15 13.39
CA ILE A 237 3.51 -5.33 12.20
C ILE A 237 5.02 -5.21 12.02
N LEU A 238 5.52 -5.71 10.89
CA LEU A 238 6.90 -5.62 10.45
C LEU A 238 7.00 -4.55 9.34
N PRO A 239 7.30 -3.27 9.64
CA PRO A 239 7.29 -2.20 8.65
C PRO A 239 8.28 -2.43 7.50
N PHE A 240 9.47 -2.97 7.82
CA PHE A 240 10.50 -3.31 6.84
C PHE A 240 10.91 -4.77 6.95
N ALA A 241 10.47 -5.59 6.00
CA ALA A 241 10.95 -6.95 5.83
C ALA A 241 12.36 -7.00 5.19
N ASN A 242 12.78 -5.91 4.53
CA ASN A 242 14.06 -5.78 3.84
C ASN A 242 14.77 -4.45 4.16
N PRO A 243 15.26 -4.26 5.39
CA PRO A 243 15.88 -3.00 5.80
C PRO A 243 17.18 -2.68 5.05
N ASP A 244 17.97 -3.69 4.66
CA ASP A 244 19.21 -3.50 3.88
C ASP A 244 18.90 -2.98 2.48
N GLY A 245 17.95 -3.57 1.80
CA GLY A 245 17.54 -3.12 0.48
C GLY A 245 17.07 -1.67 0.48
N VAL A 246 16.30 -1.26 1.50
CA VAL A 246 15.86 0.14 1.66
C VAL A 246 17.02 1.07 1.91
N ALA A 247 17.92 0.75 2.85
CA ALA A 247 19.07 1.59 3.18
C ALA A 247 20.05 1.73 2.00
N ASN A 248 20.21 0.68 1.21
CA ASN A 248 21.10 0.62 0.05
C ASN A 248 20.47 1.14 -1.25
N GLY A 249 19.20 1.58 -1.24
CA GLY A 249 18.51 2.06 -2.43
C GLY A 249 18.36 0.99 -3.52
N LEU A 250 18.03 -0.24 -3.12
CA LEU A 250 17.76 -1.34 -4.03
C LEU A 250 16.30 -1.31 -4.50
N SER A 251 16.04 -2.04 -5.57
CA SER A 251 14.71 -2.06 -6.20
C SER A 251 13.84 -3.19 -5.68
N ARG A 252 14.34 -4.43 -5.73
CA ARG A 252 13.52 -5.62 -5.49
C ARG A 252 14.18 -6.65 -4.58
N SER A 253 15.49 -6.63 -4.48
CA SER A 253 16.27 -7.64 -3.76
C SER A 253 16.77 -7.14 -2.40
N ASN A 254 17.25 -8.06 -1.56
CA ASN A 254 18.06 -7.72 -0.39
C ASN A 254 19.53 -7.41 -0.80
N ALA A 255 20.38 -7.15 0.18
CA ALA A 255 21.80 -6.83 -0.06
C ALA A 255 22.57 -7.93 -0.81
N LEU A 256 22.07 -9.17 -0.82
CA LEU A 256 22.63 -10.31 -1.54
C LEU A 256 22.09 -10.48 -2.97
N GLY A 257 21.19 -9.63 -3.44
CA GLY A 257 20.53 -9.79 -4.74
C GLY A 257 19.35 -10.75 -4.74
N VAL A 258 18.91 -11.23 -3.58
CA VAL A 258 17.82 -12.20 -3.47
C VAL A 258 16.47 -11.50 -3.35
N ASN A 259 15.53 -11.82 -4.24
CA ASN A 259 14.14 -11.44 -4.08
C ASN A 259 13.49 -12.27 -2.97
N GLN A 260 13.31 -11.68 -1.79
CA GLN A 260 12.79 -12.34 -0.59
C GLN A 260 11.36 -12.86 -0.78
N GLU A 261 10.53 -12.14 -1.53
CA GLU A 261 9.11 -12.41 -1.75
C GLU A 261 8.82 -13.85 -2.23
N ILE A 262 9.68 -14.37 -3.08
CA ILE A 262 9.51 -15.70 -3.70
C ILE A 262 10.28 -16.82 -2.99
N ASN A 263 10.65 -16.62 -1.73
CA ASN A 263 11.53 -17.54 -0.99
C ASN A 263 10.88 -18.21 0.22
N PHE A 264 9.59 -17.98 0.50
CA PHE A 264 8.89 -18.59 1.64
C PHE A 264 8.71 -20.09 1.54
N GLY A 265 8.67 -20.64 0.34
CA GLY A 265 8.59 -22.10 0.12
C GLY A 265 9.92 -22.84 0.22
N ARG A 266 11.05 -22.15 0.41
CA ARG A 266 12.37 -22.76 0.57
C ARG A 266 12.58 -23.25 2.00
N SER A 267 13.43 -24.26 2.19
CA SER A 267 13.92 -24.66 3.50
C SER A 267 14.82 -23.56 4.09
N ASP A 268 14.96 -23.54 5.41
CA ASP A 268 15.68 -22.44 6.10
C ASP A 268 17.17 -22.37 5.71
N ASP A 269 17.82 -23.49 5.50
CA ASP A 269 19.21 -23.56 5.05
C ASP A 269 19.42 -23.15 3.57
N SER A 270 18.35 -22.95 2.81
CA SER A 270 18.36 -22.55 1.39
C SER A 270 17.71 -21.19 1.12
N THR A 271 17.34 -20.44 2.17
CA THR A 271 16.76 -19.10 2.05
C THR A 271 17.55 -18.07 2.87
N VAL A 272 17.25 -16.79 2.67
CA VAL A 272 17.93 -15.68 3.33
C VAL A 272 17.45 -15.48 4.76
N VAL A 273 18.32 -14.90 5.61
CA VAL A 273 18.09 -14.77 7.05
C VAL A 273 16.85 -13.96 7.41
N GLU A 274 16.47 -13.00 6.58
CA GLU A 274 15.27 -12.19 6.78
C GLU A 274 14.00 -13.06 6.63
N VAL A 275 13.92 -13.88 5.58
CA VAL A 275 12.79 -14.81 5.37
C VAL A 275 12.75 -15.87 6.46
N GLN A 276 13.91 -16.39 6.89
CA GLN A 276 13.99 -17.31 8.03
C GLN A 276 13.40 -16.68 9.30
N ALA A 277 13.73 -15.40 9.58
CA ALA A 277 13.23 -14.71 10.76
C ALA A 277 11.71 -14.53 10.73
N ILE A 278 11.15 -14.18 9.58
CA ILE A 278 9.69 -14.04 9.38
C ILE A 278 9.01 -15.41 9.56
N LYS A 279 9.52 -16.47 8.94
CA LYS A 279 8.96 -17.83 9.06
C LYS A 279 8.97 -18.33 10.51
N ARG A 280 10.11 -18.17 11.24
CA ARG A 280 10.18 -18.51 12.66
C ARG A 280 9.14 -17.75 13.49
N MET A 281 8.92 -16.47 13.17
CA MET A 281 7.89 -15.69 13.85
C MET A 281 6.47 -16.20 13.52
N PHE A 282 6.20 -16.56 12.28
CA PHE A 282 4.96 -17.22 11.89
C PHE A 282 4.73 -18.51 12.68
N GLU A 283 5.75 -19.39 12.75
CA GLU A 283 5.68 -20.65 13.51
C GLU A 283 5.40 -20.39 15.01
N GLN A 284 6.06 -19.40 15.62
CA GLN A 284 5.82 -19.02 17.02
C GLN A 284 4.39 -18.51 17.24
N LEU A 285 3.92 -17.61 16.35
CA LEU A 285 2.58 -17.03 16.46
C LEU A 285 1.47 -18.03 16.16
N THR A 286 1.75 -19.08 15.40
CA THR A 286 0.75 -20.08 15.03
C THR A 286 0.84 -21.39 15.82
N ALA A 287 1.71 -21.44 16.84
CA ALA A 287 1.90 -22.65 17.65
C ALA A 287 0.65 -23.07 18.44
N ASP A 288 -0.19 -22.13 18.85
CA ASP A 288 -1.43 -22.35 19.60
C ASP A 288 -2.69 -22.28 18.71
N ARG A 289 -2.70 -21.42 17.71
CA ARG A 289 -3.79 -21.23 16.73
C ARG A 289 -3.29 -20.50 15.50
N PRO A 290 -3.95 -20.63 14.35
CA PRO A 290 -3.62 -19.85 13.14
C PRO A 290 -3.66 -18.33 13.37
N LEU A 291 -2.98 -17.57 12.50
CA LEU A 291 -3.29 -16.16 12.30
C LEU A 291 -4.71 -16.04 11.75
N ASP A 292 -5.45 -15.03 12.17
CA ASP A 292 -6.76 -14.77 11.56
C ASP A 292 -6.59 -14.06 10.22
N MET A 293 -5.56 -13.19 10.10
CA MET A 293 -5.26 -12.48 8.86
C MET A 293 -3.77 -12.18 8.70
N MET A 294 -3.27 -12.24 7.45
CA MET A 294 -1.96 -11.77 7.04
C MET A 294 -2.10 -10.82 5.85
N LEU A 295 -1.50 -9.64 5.97
CA LEU A 295 -1.47 -8.62 4.91
C LEU A 295 -0.01 -8.32 4.53
N ASN A 296 0.29 -8.47 3.25
CA ASN A 296 1.57 -8.19 2.63
C ASN A 296 1.45 -6.89 1.83
N SER A 297 2.13 -5.82 2.27
CA SER A 297 1.97 -4.49 1.70
C SER A 297 3.05 -4.20 0.67
N HIS A 298 2.62 -4.01 -0.58
CA HIS A 298 3.42 -3.78 -1.77
C HIS A 298 3.04 -2.50 -2.49
N SER A 299 3.79 -2.18 -3.55
CA SER A 299 3.42 -1.12 -4.50
C SER A 299 3.74 -1.52 -5.93
N GLN A 300 2.92 -1.03 -6.87
CA GLN A 300 2.98 -1.39 -8.28
C GLN A 300 2.99 -0.17 -9.20
N HIS A 301 3.53 -0.35 -10.42
CA HIS A 301 3.50 0.67 -11.47
C HIS A 301 2.15 0.80 -12.19
N ALA A 302 1.20 -0.10 -11.92
CA ALA A 302 -0.16 0.04 -12.42
C ALA A 302 -0.82 1.29 -11.81
N GLU A 303 -1.72 1.90 -12.57
CA GLU A 303 -2.46 3.09 -12.16
C GLU A 303 -3.76 2.69 -11.44
N SER A 304 -3.62 1.85 -10.42
CA SER A 304 -4.70 1.39 -9.53
C SER A 304 -4.10 0.78 -8.26
N ALA A 305 -4.79 0.93 -7.13
CA ALA A 305 -4.57 0.05 -6.00
C ALA A 305 -5.25 -1.29 -6.27
N THR A 306 -4.69 -2.40 -5.81
CA THR A 306 -5.28 -3.71 -6.02
C THR A 306 -4.99 -4.67 -4.88
N PHE A 307 -5.83 -5.69 -4.73
CA PHE A 307 -5.51 -6.89 -3.96
C PHE A 307 -5.20 -8.04 -4.90
N TRP A 308 -4.19 -8.83 -4.57
CA TRP A 308 -3.96 -10.11 -5.19
C TRP A 308 -4.78 -11.17 -4.48
N MET A 309 -5.85 -11.61 -5.14
CA MET A 309 -6.75 -12.66 -4.66
C MET A 309 -6.36 -14.01 -5.24
N HIS A 310 -6.57 -15.06 -4.48
CA HIS A 310 -6.27 -16.42 -4.89
C HIS A 310 -7.52 -17.15 -5.33
N ARG A 311 -7.41 -17.83 -6.49
CA ARG A 311 -8.54 -18.54 -7.11
C ARG A 311 -9.03 -19.67 -6.24
N GLY A 312 -10.34 -19.88 -6.21
CA GLY A 312 -10.97 -21.02 -5.54
C GLY A 312 -10.51 -22.37 -6.07
N THR A 313 -10.11 -22.44 -7.36
CA THR A 313 -9.54 -23.64 -7.99
C THR A 313 -8.14 -24.02 -7.50
N SER A 314 -7.39 -23.08 -6.92
CA SER A 314 -6.06 -23.33 -6.33
C SER A 314 -6.07 -23.27 -4.80
N THR A 315 -7.17 -22.93 -4.20
CA THR A 315 -7.42 -22.86 -2.77
C THR A 315 -8.73 -23.61 -2.44
N SER A 316 -9.75 -22.87 -2.01
CA SER A 316 -11.12 -23.37 -1.87
C SER A 316 -12.13 -22.29 -2.26
N PRO A 317 -13.36 -22.66 -2.62
CA PRO A 317 -14.43 -21.69 -2.81
C PRO A 317 -14.72 -20.85 -1.55
N VAL A 318 -14.53 -21.40 -0.36
CA VAL A 318 -14.67 -20.70 0.92
C VAL A 318 -13.60 -19.60 1.04
N TYR A 319 -12.35 -19.93 0.75
CA TYR A 319 -11.24 -19.00 0.80
C TYR A 319 -11.42 -17.81 -0.17
N LEU A 320 -11.80 -18.10 -1.43
CA LEU A 320 -12.06 -17.07 -2.42
C LEU A 320 -13.16 -16.10 -1.94
N ARG A 321 -14.23 -16.61 -1.34
CA ARG A 321 -15.33 -15.77 -0.81
C ARG A 321 -14.90 -14.91 0.37
N LYS A 322 -14.09 -15.45 1.28
CA LYS A 322 -13.51 -14.68 2.39
C LYS A 322 -12.71 -13.50 1.87
N GLN A 323 -11.90 -13.71 0.84
CA GLN A 323 -11.14 -12.65 0.18
C GLN A 323 -12.08 -11.61 -0.45
N TRP A 324 -13.11 -12.03 -1.20
CA TRP A 324 -14.12 -11.13 -1.77
C TRP A 324 -14.80 -10.28 -0.71
N THR A 325 -15.23 -10.89 0.39
CA THR A 325 -15.87 -10.15 1.48
C THR A 325 -14.93 -9.10 2.05
N PHE A 326 -13.71 -9.47 2.40
CA PHE A 326 -12.76 -8.53 2.97
C PHE A 326 -12.40 -7.39 2.01
N THR A 327 -12.06 -7.70 0.76
CA THR A 327 -11.69 -6.68 -0.24
C THR A 327 -12.86 -5.78 -0.59
N GLY A 328 -14.08 -6.32 -0.64
CA GLY A 328 -15.32 -5.55 -0.77
C GLY A 328 -15.52 -4.56 0.38
N LEU A 329 -15.29 -4.98 1.63
CA LEU A 329 -15.33 -4.08 2.78
C LEU A 329 -14.27 -2.98 2.71
N VAL A 330 -13.04 -3.30 2.29
CA VAL A 330 -11.98 -2.27 2.12
C VAL A 330 -12.35 -1.26 1.05
N SER A 331 -13.00 -1.68 -0.04
CA SER A 331 -13.46 -0.79 -1.11
C SER A 331 -14.59 0.15 -0.66
N CYS A 332 -15.39 -0.25 0.34
CA CYS A 332 -16.40 0.64 0.90
C CYS A 332 -15.76 1.82 1.62
N PHE A 333 -16.26 3.04 1.38
CA PHE A 333 -15.74 4.28 1.99
C PHE A 333 -14.28 4.59 1.66
N ASN A 334 -13.73 3.97 0.62
CA ASN A 334 -12.35 4.15 0.20
C ASN A 334 -12.30 4.55 -1.28
N PRO A 335 -12.05 5.82 -1.59
CA PRO A 335 -11.98 6.27 -2.99
C PRO A 335 -10.75 5.73 -3.71
N CYS A 336 -9.78 5.17 -2.97
CA CYS A 336 -8.49 4.71 -3.51
C CYS A 336 -8.56 3.32 -4.15
N ILE A 337 -9.66 2.58 -4.01
CA ILE A 337 -9.81 1.24 -4.57
C ILE A 337 -11.25 0.96 -4.95
N GLN A 338 -11.46 0.30 -6.08
CA GLN A 338 -12.77 -0.09 -6.58
C GLN A 338 -12.92 -1.61 -6.57
N PRO A 339 -14.16 -2.14 -6.52
CA PRO A 339 -14.39 -3.59 -6.54
C PRO A 339 -13.80 -4.31 -7.76
N LEU A 340 -13.57 -3.61 -8.88
CA LEU A 340 -12.97 -4.17 -10.09
C LEU A 340 -11.44 -4.15 -10.11
N ASP A 341 -10.78 -3.49 -9.16
CA ASP A 341 -9.33 -3.35 -9.10
C ASP A 341 -8.64 -4.59 -8.51
N MET A 342 -9.25 -5.77 -8.59
CA MET A 342 -8.73 -7.01 -8.03
C MET A 342 -7.91 -7.78 -9.06
N ASN A 343 -6.74 -8.25 -8.66
CA ASN A 343 -5.92 -9.19 -9.41
C ASN A 343 -6.11 -10.61 -8.90
N PHE A 344 -5.95 -11.59 -9.77
CA PHE A 344 -6.15 -13.00 -9.42
C PHE A 344 -4.95 -13.85 -9.82
N SER A 345 -4.50 -14.69 -8.89
CA SER A 345 -3.42 -15.63 -9.11
C SER A 345 -3.79 -17.02 -8.56
N ASN A 346 -3.04 -18.02 -8.97
CA ASN A 346 -3.06 -19.30 -8.25
C ASN A 346 -2.21 -19.17 -6.98
N MET A 347 -2.66 -19.81 -5.90
CA MET A 347 -1.88 -19.93 -4.68
C MET A 347 -0.55 -20.62 -4.97
N ALA A 348 0.53 -20.07 -4.47
CA ALA A 348 1.86 -20.64 -4.66
C ALA A 348 2.68 -20.60 -3.37
N SER A 349 3.23 -21.74 -2.97
CA SER A 349 3.98 -21.91 -1.71
C SER A 349 5.22 -21.02 -1.59
N ARG A 350 5.71 -20.44 -2.68
CA ARG A 350 6.87 -19.54 -2.67
C ARG A 350 6.61 -18.18 -2.04
N TYR A 351 5.34 -17.78 -1.86
CA TYR A 351 4.94 -16.51 -1.27
C TYR A 351 4.54 -16.67 0.20
N ALA A 352 4.49 -15.59 0.96
CA ALA A 352 4.04 -15.58 2.35
C ALA A 352 2.58 -16.05 2.47
N GLU A 353 1.71 -15.68 1.52
CA GLU A 353 0.33 -16.15 1.41
C GLU A 353 0.27 -17.68 1.27
N GLY A 354 1.17 -18.25 0.46
CA GLY A 354 1.29 -19.69 0.28
C GLY A 354 1.77 -20.42 1.53
N TRP A 355 2.64 -19.79 2.31
CA TRP A 355 3.02 -20.31 3.63
C TRP A 355 1.78 -20.38 4.54
N CYS A 356 1.00 -19.32 4.65
CA CYS A 356 -0.23 -19.28 5.45
C CYS A 356 -1.24 -20.33 4.98
N TRP A 357 -1.46 -20.44 3.69
CA TRP A 357 -2.37 -21.44 3.10
C TRP A 357 -1.95 -22.87 3.44
N ASN A 358 -0.68 -23.19 3.31
CA ASN A 358 -0.17 -24.54 3.57
C ASN A 358 -0.26 -24.94 5.05
N HIS A 359 -0.28 -23.98 5.99
CA HIS A 359 -0.33 -24.24 7.43
C HIS A 359 -1.72 -24.09 8.04
N ALA A 360 -2.60 -23.30 7.43
CA ALA A 360 -3.88 -22.96 8.03
C ALA A 360 -5.08 -23.09 7.08
N ALA A 361 -4.86 -23.27 5.77
CA ALA A 361 -5.91 -23.34 4.75
C ALA A 361 -6.93 -22.16 4.90
N ASP A 362 -8.22 -22.45 4.97
CA ASP A 362 -9.29 -21.46 5.08
C ASP A 362 -9.31 -20.68 6.41
N ASN A 363 -8.49 -21.05 7.39
CA ASN A 363 -8.51 -20.41 8.72
C ASN A 363 -7.74 -19.09 8.76
N THR A 364 -6.84 -18.84 7.80
CA THR A 364 -6.10 -17.57 7.69
C THR A 364 -6.42 -16.90 6.36
N ILE A 365 -6.89 -15.66 6.36
CA ILE A 365 -6.90 -14.85 5.14
C ILE A 365 -5.52 -14.24 4.95
N ALA A 366 -4.88 -14.54 3.84
CA ALA A 366 -3.58 -14.00 3.48
C ALA A 366 -3.66 -13.31 2.11
N LEU A 367 -3.35 -12.02 2.06
CA LEU A 367 -3.51 -11.18 0.88
C LEU A 367 -2.36 -10.20 0.71
N THR A 368 -1.97 -10.00 -0.54
CA THR A 368 -1.11 -8.89 -0.96
C THR A 368 -1.96 -7.68 -1.32
N ILE A 369 -1.56 -6.50 -0.80
CA ILE A 369 -2.10 -5.18 -1.15
C ILE A 369 -1.04 -4.47 -1.99
N GLU A 370 -1.41 -4.03 -3.18
CA GLU A 370 -0.55 -3.24 -4.07
C GLU A 370 -1.04 -1.79 -4.14
N THR A 371 -0.24 -0.85 -3.70
CA THR A 371 -0.54 0.58 -3.82
C THR A 371 0.14 1.16 -5.06
N PRO A 372 -0.47 2.12 -5.79
CA PRO A 372 0.15 2.71 -6.97
C PRO A 372 1.16 3.80 -6.60
N TYR A 373 2.12 4.05 -7.49
CA TYR A 373 3.01 5.21 -7.39
C TYR A 373 2.40 6.52 -7.91
N THR A 374 1.40 6.45 -8.77
CA THR A 374 0.90 7.63 -9.50
C THR A 374 -0.54 7.98 -9.16
N CYS A 375 -1.47 7.07 -9.38
CA CYS A 375 -2.90 7.30 -9.16
C CYS A 375 -3.66 5.99 -8.90
N TYR A 376 -4.86 6.14 -8.32
CA TYR A 376 -5.71 5.02 -7.90
C TYR A 376 -6.75 4.60 -8.95
N SER A 377 -6.79 5.24 -10.10
CA SER A 377 -7.78 4.96 -11.13
C SER A 377 -7.16 5.02 -12.52
N PHE A 378 -7.64 4.17 -13.42
CA PHE A 378 -7.34 4.26 -14.85
C PHE A 378 -7.88 5.55 -15.49
N ASP A 379 -8.92 6.14 -14.90
CA ASP A 379 -9.41 7.47 -15.23
C ASP A 379 -8.59 8.51 -14.47
N ARG A 380 -7.65 9.14 -15.15
CA ARG A 380 -6.68 10.08 -14.57
C ARG A 380 -7.26 11.42 -14.12
N ASP A 381 -8.51 11.70 -14.37
CA ASP A 381 -9.20 12.87 -13.79
C ASP A 381 -9.49 12.68 -12.30
N GLY A 382 -9.03 11.59 -11.72
CA GLY A 382 -9.32 11.16 -10.39
C GLY A 382 -8.26 11.43 -9.35
N LEU A 383 -8.15 10.50 -8.44
CA LEU A 383 -7.40 10.59 -7.21
C LEU A 383 -5.91 10.25 -7.45
N TRP A 384 -5.04 11.24 -7.31
CA TRP A 384 -3.59 11.05 -7.33
C TRP A 384 -3.10 10.43 -6.04
N THR A 385 -2.07 9.58 -6.15
CA THR A 385 -1.40 9.02 -4.98
C THR A 385 -0.62 10.12 -4.26
N ASP A 386 -0.83 10.24 -2.96
CA ASP A 386 -0.05 11.05 -2.02
C ASP A 386 0.03 10.35 -0.65
N ASP A 387 0.90 10.84 0.22
CA ASP A 387 1.17 10.21 1.51
C ASP A 387 -0.05 10.19 2.42
N ASP A 388 -0.94 11.19 2.33
CA ASP A 388 -2.12 11.31 3.20
C ASP A 388 -3.22 10.34 2.78
N ASN A 389 -3.47 10.20 1.48
CA ASN A 389 -4.46 9.23 1.03
C ASN A 389 -3.98 7.78 1.15
N LEU A 390 -2.67 7.51 1.11
CA LEU A 390 -2.09 6.22 1.47
C LEU A 390 -2.31 5.91 2.97
N ARG A 391 -2.09 6.89 3.86
CA ARG A 391 -2.40 6.72 5.29
C ARG A 391 -3.89 6.53 5.54
N ALA A 392 -4.74 7.28 4.83
CA ALA A 392 -6.19 7.08 4.89
C ALA A 392 -6.61 5.68 4.42
N PHE A 393 -5.94 5.15 3.39
CA PHE A 393 -6.15 3.78 2.93
C PHE A 393 -5.76 2.76 4.01
N GLY A 394 -4.61 2.92 4.66
CA GLY A 394 -4.18 2.06 5.78
C GLY A 394 -5.18 2.08 6.94
N LYS A 395 -5.66 3.27 7.35
CA LYS A 395 -6.75 3.42 8.32
C LYS A 395 -8.01 2.65 7.89
N ARG A 396 -8.46 2.81 6.65
CA ARG A 396 -9.65 2.14 6.13
C ARG A 396 -9.48 0.61 6.10
N THR A 397 -8.28 0.14 5.73
CA THR A 397 -7.96 -1.30 5.75
C THR A 397 -8.17 -1.88 7.16
N LEU A 398 -7.69 -1.20 8.21
CA LEU A 398 -7.89 -1.67 9.58
C LEU A 398 -9.36 -1.58 10.04
N GLN A 399 -10.12 -0.58 9.60
CA GLN A 399 -11.56 -0.52 9.84
C GLN A 399 -12.28 -1.69 9.16
N ALA A 400 -11.86 -2.05 7.95
CA ALA A 400 -12.41 -3.21 7.25
C ALA A 400 -12.05 -4.54 7.94
N VAL A 401 -10.85 -4.64 8.53
CA VAL A 401 -10.50 -5.77 9.42
C VAL A 401 -11.49 -5.88 10.58
N ALA A 402 -11.76 -4.76 11.27
CA ALA A 402 -12.72 -4.75 12.36
C ALA A 402 -14.14 -5.15 11.92
N GLU A 403 -14.60 -4.61 10.80
CA GLU A 403 -15.90 -4.97 10.21
C GLU A 403 -15.94 -6.45 9.80
N TYR A 404 -14.89 -6.94 9.15
CA TYR A 404 -14.80 -8.33 8.70
C TYR A 404 -14.87 -9.35 9.85
N PHE A 405 -14.31 -9.02 11.00
CA PHE A 405 -14.34 -9.88 12.19
C PHE A 405 -15.46 -9.52 13.18
N GLY A 406 -16.40 -8.65 12.81
CA GLY A 406 -17.52 -8.25 13.65
C GLY A 406 -17.11 -7.53 14.94
N LEU A 407 -15.95 -6.85 14.95
CA LEU A 407 -15.46 -6.17 16.14
C LEU A 407 -16.27 -4.91 16.44
N SER A 408 -16.64 -4.75 17.71
CA SER A 408 -17.40 -3.59 18.16
C SER A 408 -16.51 -2.36 18.34
N LEU A 409 -16.79 -1.30 17.60
CA LEU A 409 -16.09 -0.02 17.70
C LEU A 409 -17.04 1.08 18.17
N PRO A 410 -16.61 2.00 19.06
CA PRO A 410 -17.35 3.19 19.39
C PRO A 410 -17.70 4.00 18.14
N GLY A 411 -18.99 4.24 17.91
CA GLY A 411 -19.47 4.94 16.73
C GLY A 411 -19.66 4.09 15.48
N ARG A 412 -19.24 2.82 15.48
CA ARG A 412 -19.46 1.85 14.38
C ARG A 412 -20.01 0.55 14.97
N TYR A 413 -21.21 0.21 14.61
CA TYR A 413 -21.93 -0.94 15.19
C TYR A 413 -22.46 -1.83 14.08
N VAL A 414 -22.18 -3.12 14.15
CA VAL A 414 -22.68 -4.12 13.21
C VAL A 414 -23.78 -4.93 13.84
N ILE A 415 -24.88 -5.08 13.14
CA ILE A 415 -25.95 -6.05 13.43
C ILE A 415 -25.83 -7.14 12.36
N GLU A 416 -25.29 -8.30 12.72
CA GLU A 416 -24.94 -9.35 11.77
C GLU A 416 -26.16 -9.97 11.07
N THR A 417 -27.27 -10.10 11.77
CA THR A 417 -28.48 -10.72 11.24
C THR A 417 -29.74 -9.97 11.63
N PRO A 418 -30.80 -10.02 10.80
CA PRO A 418 -32.11 -9.51 11.20
C PRO A 418 -32.69 -10.27 12.39
N ALA A 419 -33.19 -9.54 13.38
CA ALA A 419 -33.84 -10.12 14.58
C ALA A 419 -35.21 -10.77 14.30
N ARG A 420 -35.91 -10.28 13.28
CA ARG A 420 -37.24 -10.83 12.87
C ARG A 420 -37.43 -10.65 11.38
N MET A 421 -37.92 -11.72 10.75
CA MET A 421 -38.42 -11.69 9.38
C MET A 421 -39.92 -11.85 9.34
N LYS A 422 -40.54 -11.11 8.40
CA LYS A 422 -41.96 -11.30 8.04
C LYS A 422 -42.02 -12.09 6.74
N SER A 423 -43.21 -12.51 6.33
CA SER A 423 -43.44 -13.23 5.08
C SER A 423 -42.86 -12.47 3.86
N GLY A 424 -42.35 -13.18 2.89
CA GLY A 424 -41.78 -12.62 1.65
C GLY A 424 -40.27 -12.59 1.62
N TRP A 425 -39.64 -13.41 2.43
CA TRP A 425 -38.21 -13.70 2.43
C TRP A 425 -37.96 -15.19 2.38
N GLU A 426 -36.96 -15.62 1.69
CA GLU A 426 -36.45 -16.98 1.70
C GLU A 426 -34.95 -16.98 1.99
N PRO A 427 -34.39 -18.07 2.50
CA PRO A 427 -32.93 -18.17 2.71
C PRO A 427 -32.19 -17.87 1.41
N PHE A 428 -31.20 -17.00 1.48
CA PHE A 428 -30.29 -16.73 0.38
C PHE A 428 -29.46 -17.98 0.13
N GLY A 429 -29.70 -18.65 -0.98
CA GLY A 429 -29.25 -20.02 -1.26
C GLY A 429 -27.74 -20.24 -1.34
N ASN A 430 -26.94 -19.30 -0.84
CA ASN A 430 -25.49 -19.42 -0.78
C ASN A 430 -24.95 -18.73 0.48
N GLU A 431 -25.01 -19.45 1.60
CA GLU A 431 -24.52 -19.03 2.92
C GLU A 431 -23.09 -18.47 2.92
N THR A 432 -22.34 -18.80 1.90
CA THR A 432 -20.93 -18.45 1.77
C THR A 432 -20.67 -17.06 1.22
N ARG A 433 -21.69 -16.33 0.78
CA ARG A 433 -21.62 -14.93 0.35
C ARG A 433 -22.15 -13.95 1.39
N SER A 434 -22.81 -14.47 2.42
CA SER A 434 -23.33 -13.66 3.52
C SER A 434 -22.20 -13.06 4.36
N PHE A 435 -22.52 -11.98 5.06
CA PHE A 435 -21.61 -11.33 5.99
C PHE A 435 -21.23 -12.31 7.11
N LEU A 436 -19.95 -12.55 7.30
CA LEU A 436 -19.36 -13.47 8.28
C LEU A 436 -19.89 -14.93 8.21
N GLY A 437 -20.52 -15.33 7.10
CA GLY A 437 -21.16 -16.64 7.00
C GLY A 437 -22.46 -16.77 7.82
N ALA A 438 -23.03 -15.64 8.23
CA ALA A 438 -24.32 -15.60 8.92
C ALA A 438 -25.50 -15.86 7.97
N ASP A 439 -26.69 -16.07 8.50
CA ASP A 439 -27.90 -16.24 7.71
C ASP A 439 -28.24 -14.97 6.93
N ALA A 440 -28.27 -15.06 5.61
CA ALA A 440 -28.76 -14.04 4.72
C ALA A 440 -30.07 -14.47 4.04
N TRP A 441 -30.85 -13.51 3.61
CA TRP A 441 -32.20 -13.72 3.10
C TRP A 441 -32.43 -12.90 1.84
N GLU A 442 -33.23 -13.46 0.94
CA GLU A 442 -33.62 -12.82 -0.32
C GLU A 442 -35.10 -12.53 -0.36
N ALA A 443 -35.49 -11.37 -0.82
CA ALA A 443 -36.88 -10.96 -0.93
C ALA A 443 -37.58 -11.67 -2.09
N THR A 444 -38.67 -12.39 -1.78
CA THR A 444 -39.53 -13.03 -2.80
C THR A 444 -40.60 -12.08 -3.33
N ARG A 445 -40.74 -10.88 -2.73
CA ARG A 445 -41.65 -9.85 -3.19
C ARG A 445 -41.19 -8.45 -2.78
N LYS A 446 -41.50 -7.48 -3.61
CA LYS A 446 -41.35 -6.07 -3.27
C LYS A 446 -42.12 -5.72 -2.00
N GLY A 447 -41.50 -4.95 -1.12
CA GLY A 447 -42.10 -4.51 0.15
C GLY A 447 -42.08 -5.55 1.27
N ALA A 448 -41.40 -6.69 1.09
CA ALA A 448 -41.08 -7.60 2.18
C ALA A 448 -40.31 -6.86 3.28
N ARG A 449 -40.56 -7.20 4.56
CA ARG A 449 -40.01 -6.46 5.69
C ARG A 449 -39.21 -7.35 6.61
N VAL A 450 -38.04 -6.85 7.03
CA VAL A 450 -37.20 -7.42 8.11
C VAL A 450 -36.98 -6.37 9.20
N VAL A 451 -36.64 -6.83 10.40
CA VAL A 451 -36.38 -5.97 11.55
C VAL A 451 -34.98 -6.21 12.07
N TYR A 452 -34.17 -5.17 12.10
CA TYR A 452 -32.89 -5.15 12.79
C TYR A 452 -33.05 -4.56 14.18
N GLN A 453 -32.36 -5.13 15.15
CA GLN A 453 -32.41 -4.69 16.54
C GLN A 453 -31.04 -4.76 17.18
N MET A 454 -30.74 -3.80 18.04
CA MET A 454 -29.53 -3.76 18.86
C MET A 454 -29.90 -3.18 20.23
N GLU A 455 -29.41 -3.80 21.27
CA GLU A 455 -29.53 -3.25 22.62
C GLU A 455 -28.43 -2.21 22.86
N ASP A 456 -28.73 -1.22 23.67
CA ASP A 456 -27.76 -0.25 24.21
C ASP A 456 -27.02 0.63 23.16
N LEU A 457 -27.68 0.97 22.02
CA LEU A 457 -27.11 1.93 21.07
C LEU A 457 -27.04 3.32 21.73
N PRO A 458 -25.85 3.97 21.77
CA PRO A 458 -25.73 5.33 22.30
C PRO A 458 -26.57 6.35 21.53
N ALA A 459 -26.97 7.44 22.21
CA ALA A 459 -27.65 8.55 21.55
C ALA A 459 -26.74 9.17 20.47
N GLY A 460 -27.30 9.51 19.33
CA GLY A 460 -26.57 10.11 18.20
C GLY A 460 -27.31 9.97 16.88
N ARG A 461 -26.77 10.63 15.86
CA ARG A 461 -27.20 10.49 14.47
C ARG A 461 -26.33 9.42 13.80
N TYR A 462 -26.96 8.49 13.09
CA TYR A 462 -26.29 7.36 12.46
C TYR A 462 -26.65 7.22 10.99
N ALA A 463 -25.65 7.11 10.13
CA ALA A 463 -25.83 6.62 8.77
C ALA A 463 -25.90 5.08 8.81
N LEU A 464 -26.90 4.52 8.15
CA LEU A 464 -27.16 3.10 8.08
C LEU A 464 -26.73 2.56 6.72
N TYR A 465 -26.04 1.43 6.72
CA TYR A 465 -25.64 0.71 5.53
C TYR A 465 -26.06 -0.74 5.66
N ARG A 466 -26.65 -1.30 4.58
CA ARG A 466 -26.89 -2.73 4.50
C ARG A 466 -25.73 -3.44 3.81
N PHE A 467 -25.39 -4.64 4.22
CA PHE A 467 -24.48 -5.48 3.49
C PHE A 467 -25.20 -6.10 2.28
N VAL A 468 -24.60 -6.00 1.11
CA VAL A 468 -25.07 -6.61 -0.12
C VAL A 468 -24.06 -7.69 -0.51
N PRO A 469 -24.45 -8.97 -0.46
CA PRO A 469 -23.59 -10.05 -0.96
C PRO A 469 -23.56 -10.00 -2.50
N GLY A 470 -22.40 -9.73 -3.05
CA GLY A 470 -22.18 -9.69 -4.49
C GLY A 470 -22.22 -11.07 -5.15
N ASN A 471 -22.06 -11.10 -6.46
CA ASN A 471 -21.97 -12.34 -7.21
C ASN A 471 -20.61 -13.04 -6.94
N SER A 472 -20.65 -14.32 -6.62
CA SER A 472 -19.43 -15.12 -6.52
C SER A 472 -19.00 -15.54 -7.92
N ILE A 473 -17.96 -14.91 -8.44
CA ILE A 473 -17.42 -15.21 -9.77
C ILE A 473 -16.05 -15.83 -9.60
N GLU A 474 -15.86 -17.03 -10.17
CA GLU A 474 -14.52 -17.61 -10.32
C GLU A 474 -13.82 -16.91 -11.49
N PRO A 475 -12.74 -16.15 -11.25
CA PRO A 475 -12.11 -15.37 -12.29
C PRO A 475 -11.35 -16.26 -13.29
N VAL A 476 -11.51 -15.99 -14.58
CA VAL A 476 -10.88 -16.75 -15.66
C VAL A 476 -9.50 -16.22 -16.03
N GLY A 477 -9.24 -14.91 -15.83
CA GLY A 477 -7.97 -14.23 -16.14
C GLY A 477 -7.21 -13.73 -14.91
N SER A 478 -5.97 -13.27 -15.09
CA SER A 478 -5.13 -12.73 -13.99
C SER A 478 -5.45 -11.26 -13.67
N PHE A 479 -5.94 -10.48 -14.62
CA PHE A 479 -6.01 -9.04 -14.52
C PHE A 479 -7.40 -8.43 -14.74
N ALA A 480 -8.42 -9.25 -14.95
CA ALA A 480 -9.77 -8.71 -15.12
C ALA A 480 -10.84 -9.79 -14.99
N LEU A 481 -11.96 -9.41 -14.44
CA LEU A 481 -13.22 -10.10 -14.63
C LEU A 481 -13.69 -9.83 -16.05
N LYS A 482 -13.15 -10.56 -17.05
CA LYS A 482 -13.66 -10.55 -18.42
C LYS A 482 -14.17 -11.93 -18.77
N ASP A 483 -15.36 -11.96 -19.36
CA ASP A 483 -15.87 -13.19 -19.97
C ASP A 483 -14.97 -13.53 -21.17
N PRO A 484 -14.29 -14.68 -21.20
CA PRO A 484 -13.40 -15.04 -22.29
C PRO A 484 -14.15 -15.32 -23.61
N ALA A 485 -15.45 -15.60 -23.55
CA ALA A 485 -16.27 -15.87 -24.74
C ALA A 485 -16.79 -14.57 -25.38
N THR A 486 -17.14 -13.55 -24.59
CA THR A 486 -17.71 -12.29 -25.09
C THR A 486 -16.70 -11.15 -25.07
N GLY A 487 -15.64 -11.22 -24.25
CA GLY A 487 -14.71 -10.14 -24.00
C GLY A 487 -15.29 -8.98 -23.16
N GLU A 488 -16.50 -9.13 -22.66
CA GLU A 488 -17.17 -8.15 -21.80
C GLU A 488 -16.69 -8.26 -20.37
N TRP A 489 -16.74 -7.13 -19.65
CA TRP A 489 -16.45 -7.10 -18.21
C TRP A 489 -17.57 -7.80 -17.45
N ILE A 490 -17.18 -8.73 -16.59
CA ILE A 490 -18.12 -9.36 -15.64
C ILE A 490 -18.26 -8.42 -14.45
N ASP A 491 -19.45 -7.87 -14.27
CA ASP A 491 -19.76 -7.09 -13.09
C ASP A 491 -19.90 -8.04 -11.88
N PRO A 492 -19.01 -7.98 -10.88
CA PRO A 492 -19.14 -8.77 -9.66
C PRO A 492 -20.31 -8.32 -8.80
N GLY A 493 -21.02 -7.28 -9.21
CA GLY A 493 -22.02 -6.62 -8.39
C GLY A 493 -21.40 -5.86 -7.21
N VAL A 494 -22.24 -5.16 -6.47
CA VAL A 494 -21.82 -4.56 -5.21
C VAL A 494 -21.66 -5.67 -4.17
N HIS A 495 -20.45 -5.84 -3.64
CA HIS A 495 -20.18 -6.75 -2.53
C HIS A 495 -19.66 -5.93 -1.36
N GLY A 496 -20.54 -5.55 -0.43
CA GLY A 496 -20.17 -4.69 0.68
C GLY A 496 -21.30 -3.81 1.18
N TRP A 497 -20.94 -2.72 1.84
CA TRP A 497 -21.87 -1.80 2.48
C TRP A 497 -22.49 -0.82 1.49
N VAL A 498 -23.83 -0.83 1.39
CA VAL A 498 -24.61 0.11 0.60
C VAL A 498 -25.41 1.01 1.53
N TYR A 499 -25.31 2.32 1.33
CA TYR A 499 -26.08 3.31 2.11
C TYR A 499 -27.59 3.04 2.01
N LEU A 500 -28.24 3.11 3.13
CA LEU A 500 -29.66 2.80 3.25
C LEU A 500 -30.48 3.99 3.75
N ASP A 501 -30.05 4.60 4.86
CA ASP A 501 -30.82 5.65 5.54
C ASP A 501 -29.93 6.41 6.54
N THR A 502 -30.45 7.50 7.09
CA THR A 502 -29.89 8.17 8.27
C THR A 502 -30.93 8.27 9.35
N VAL A 503 -30.62 7.83 10.55
CA VAL A 503 -31.54 7.80 11.69
C VAL A 503 -30.98 8.56 12.88
N GLU A 504 -31.86 9.04 13.74
CA GLU A 504 -31.54 9.67 15.00
C GLU A 504 -31.94 8.79 16.18
N GLN A 505 -30.98 8.35 16.96
CA GLN A 505 -31.20 7.70 18.25
C GLN A 505 -31.20 8.79 19.34
N ARG A 506 -32.37 9.16 19.85
CA ARG A 506 -32.51 10.29 20.79
C ARG A 506 -31.90 10.00 22.16
N ASN A 507 -32.04 8.78 22.64
CA ASN A 507 -31.55 8.35 23.93
C ASN A 507 -30.75 7.05 23.78
N ARG A 508 -29.77 6.81 24.66
CA ARG A 508 -29.12 5.50 24.77
C ARG A 508 -30.16 4.43 25.08
N GLY A 509 -30.15 3.33 24.33
CA GLY A 509 -31.08 2.22 24.57
C GLY A 509 -31.34 1.39 23.32
N HIS A 510 -32.49 0.71 23.35
CA HIS A 510 -32.88 -0.21 22.29
C HIS A 510 -33.05 0.50 20.94
N PHE A 511 -32.32 0.05 19.94
CA PHE A 511 -32.45 0.46 18.54
C PHE A 511 -33.28 -0.55 17.78
N ARG A 512 -34.15 -0.04 16.91
CA ARG A 512 -34.97 -0.85 16.02
C ARG A 512 -35.15 -0.19 14.67
N TYR A 513 -34.74 -0.90 13.60
CA TYR A 513 -34.93 -0.46 12.23
C TYR A 513 -35.71 -1.49 11.41
N VAL A 514 -36.62 -1.03 10.55
CA VAL A 514 -37.39 -1.89 9.66
C VAL A 514 -36.98 -1.65 8.23
N TYR A 515 -36.18 -2.57 7.69
CA TYR A 515 -35.87 -2.55 6.27
C TYR A 515 -37.03 -3.11 5.45
N LYS A 516 -37.30 -2.47 4.31
CA LYS A 516 -38.33 -2.85 3.37
C LYS A 516 -37.72 -3.04 2.00
N ALA A 517 -37.80 -4.25 1.44
CA ALA A 517 -37.26 -4.58 0.12
C ALA A 517 -37.83 -3.65 -0.96
N GLY A 518 -36.98 -3.06 -1.76
CA GLY A 518 -37.31 -2.22 -2.90
C GLY A 518 -37.81 -3.03 -4.09
N GLU A 519 -37.30 -4.25 -4.24
CA GLU A 519 -37.60 -5.17 -5.34
C GLU A 519 -37.52 -6.64 -4.92
N VAL A 520 -37.85 -7.56 -5.81
CA VAL A 520 -37.59 -9.00 -5.67
C VAL A 520 -36.08 -9.21 -5.86
N GLY A 521 -35.49 -10.09 -5.07
CA GLY A 521 -34.05 -10.33 -5.09
C GLY A 521 -33.24 -9.42 -4.15
N ASP A 522 -33.84 -8.39 -3.55
CA ASP A 522 -33.17 -7.61 -2.49
C ASP A 522 -32.75 -8.52 -1.33
N THR A 523 -31.54 -8.30 -0.83
CA THR A 523 -30.99 -9.10 0.26
C THR A 523 -31.14 -8.44 1.62
N ALA A 524 -31.33 -9.24 2.64
CA ALA A 524 -31.29 -8.86 4.05
C ALA A 524 -30.23 -9.73 4.75
N ASP A 525 -29.12 -9.11 5.06
CA ASP A 525 -27.95 -9.67 5.71
C ASP A 525 -27.57 -8.76 6.90
N ALA A 526 -26.35 -8.30 7.02
CA ALA A 526 -25.91 -7.41 8.08
C ALA A 526 -26.33 -5.95 7.87
N LEU A 527 -26.42 -5.20 8.98
CA LEU A 527 -26.61 -3.75 9.01
C LEU A 527 -25.45 -3.09 9.76
N LEU A 528 -24.81 -2.10 9.15
CA LEU A 528 -23.76 -1.27 9.76
C LEU A 528 -24.36 0.10 10.11
N LEU A 529 -24.16 0.55 11.34
CA LEU A 529 -24.46 1.88 11.83
C LEU A 529 -23.16 2.65 12.02
N VAL A 530 -23.03 3.77 11.34
CA VAL A 530 -21.87 4.67 11.48
C VAL A 530 -22.36 5.98 12.07
N ARG A 531 -21.81 6.36 13.23
CA ARG A 531 -22.16 7.63 13.87
C ARG A 531 -21.70 8.79 13.00
N CYS A 532 -22.64 9.66 12.63
CA CYS A 532 -22.30 10.90 11.96
C CYS A 532 -21.55 11.80 12.95
N GLU A 533 -20.44 12.38 12.48
CA GLU A 533 -19.79 13.46 13.25
C GLU A 533 -20.81 14.58 13.43
N SER A 534 -20.87 15.16 14.62
CA SER A 534 -21.66 16.38 14.81
C SER A 534 -21.02 17.46 13.94
N ASP A 535 -21.84 18.12 13.10
CA ASP A 535 -21.45 19.36 12.41
C ASP A 535 -21.05 20.39 13.49
N ASN A 536 -19.84 20.30 13.97
CA ASN A 536 -19.22 21.39 14.71
C ASN A 536 -18.68 22.37 13.66
N ASN A 537 -19.47 23.43 13.40
CA ASN A 537 -19.05 24.65 12.74
C ASN A 537 -17.82 25.26 13.44
#